data_1ebfe0b247f567bf865b30476c1d8693
#
_entry.id   1ebfe0b247f567bf865b30476c1d8693
#
_cell.length_a   1.000
_cell.length_b   1.000
_cell.length_c   1.000
_cell.angle_alpha   90.00
_cell.angle_beta   90.00
_cell.angle_gamma   90.00
#
_symmetry.space_group_name_H-M   'P 1'
#
loop_
_entity.id
_entity.type
_entity.pdbx_description
1 polymer ?
#
loop_
_entity_poly.entity_id
_entity_poly.type
_entity_poly.pdbx_seq_one_letter_code
_entity_poly.pdbx_strand_id
1 'polypeptide(L)'
;GKENMPTSLSKFQDMKYNDVEKFNDLKLHFKDSKLQKGITESYNLTLREGQQGKHILGHNNYLEGRSYIVDASMKDIQECIKKHAGNGTINRYRNGDWDNTESIVDNSIVGYVLSIDKTWIATNKFKIHYSKEKGTHMVPTLKGVKKNDWKRIVWLFRKKCKNHF
;
A
#
# COMPACT_ATOMS: atom_id res chain seq x y z
N GLY A 1 0.58 4.97 -18.48
CA GLY A 1 1.79 4.20 -18.67
C GLY A 1 2.87 4.95 -19.44
N LYS A 2 4.03 4.35 -19.54
CA LYS A 2 5.18 4.93 -20.27
C LYS A 2 4.87 5.20 -21.75
N GLU A 3 3.94 4.45 -22.32
CA GLU A 3 3.53 4.55 -23.73
C GLU A 3 2.87 5.90 -24.08
N ASN A 4 2.29 6.58 -23.09
CA ASN A 4 1.60 7.85 -23.30
C ASN A 4 2.44 9.06 -22.88
N MET A 5 3.71 8.87 -22.55
CA MET A 5 4.59 9.97 -22.17
C MET A 5 5.01 10.81 -23.39
N PRO A 6 4.94 12.15 -23.30
CA PRO A 6 5.44 13.00 -24.38
C PRO A 6 6.96 12.87 -24.52
N THR A 7 7.45 12.81 -25.76
CA THR A 7 8.88 12.63 -26.08
C THR A 7 9.62 13.94 -26.24
N SER A 8 8.92 15.08 -26.21
CA SER A 8 9.51 16.41 -26.35
C SER A 8 8.72 17.45 -25.59
N LEU A 9 9.36 18.59 -25.33
CA LEU A 9 8.72 19.74 -24.67
C LEU A 9 7.53 20.27 -25.48
N SER A 10 7.65 20.31 -26.81
CA SER A 10 6.57 20.77 -27.67
C SER A 10 5.34 19.86 -27.59
N LYS A 11 5.53 18.53 -27.54
CA LYS A 11 4.44 17.58 -27.35
C LYS A 11 3.80 17.72 -25.97
N PHE A 12 4.58 17.95 -24.94
CA PHE A 12 4.09 18.20 -23.59
C PHE A 12 3.24 19.48 -23.52
N GLN A 13 3.70 20.56 -24.14
CA GLN A 13 2.96 21.81 -24.22
C GLN A 13 1.68 21.67 -25.06
N ASP A 14 1.73 20.90 -26.13
CA ASP A 14 0.58 20.59 -26.97
C ASP A 14 -0.51 19.85 -26.16
N MET A 15 -0.14 18.87 -25.33
CA MET A 15 -1.05 18.18 -24.43
C MET A 15 -1.73 19.13 -23.45
N LYS A 16 -1.02 20.14 -22.95
CA LYS A 16 -1.56 21.13 -22.02
C LYS A 16 -2.77 21.86 -22.59
N TYR A 17 -2.77 22.14 -23.89
CA TYR A 17 -3.82 22.91 -24.56
C TYR A 17 -4.87 22.02 -25.24
N ASN A 18 -4.49 20.85 -25.76
CA ASN A 18 -5.33 19.99 -26.58
C ASN A 18 -5.86 18.75 -25.87
N ASP A 19 -5.21 18.33 -24.75
CA ASP A 19 -5.67 17.20 -23.94
C ASP A 19 -5.39 17.48 -22.46
N VAL A 20 -6.28 18.27 -21.86
CA VAL A 20 -6.14 18.73 -20.47
C VAL A 20 -6.18 17.55 -19.48
N GLU A 21 -6.99 16.52 -19.75
CA GLU A 21 -7.12 15.35 -18.88
C GLU A 21 -5.79 14.57 -18.83
N LYS A 22 -5.23 14.23 -19.99
CA LYS A 22 -3.91 13.58 -20.08
C LYS A 22 -2.81 14.41 -19.46
N PHE A 23 -2.83 15.72 -19.68
CA PHE A 23 -1.86 16.63 -19.10
C PHE A 23 -1.92 16.62 -17.57
N ASN A 24 -3.11 16.65 -17.00
CA ASN A 24 -3.29 16.60 -15.53
C ASN A 24 -2.87 15.25 -14.97
N ASP A 25 -3.18 14.14 -15.63
CA ASP A 25 -2.76 12.80 -15.23
C ASP A 25 -1.24 12.68 -15.26
N LEU A 26 -0.58 13.22 -16.27
CA LEU A 26 0.87 13.21 -16.39
C LEU A 26 1.53 14.05 -15.29
N LYS A 27 0.98 15.22 -14.98
CA LYS A 27 1.45 16.07 -13.87
C LYS A 27 1.37 15.32 -12.54
N LEU A 28 0.25 14.63 -12.30
CA LEU A 28 0.07 13.84 -11.09
C LEU A 28 1.08 12.69 -11.01
N HIS A 29 1.31 12.02 -12.13
CA HIS A 29 2.31 10.96 -12.23
C HIS A 29 3.72 11.45 -11.86
N PHE A 30 4.13 12.61 -12.38
CA PHE A 30 5.42 13.22 -12.02
C PHE A 30 5.49 13.60 -10.54
N LYS A 31 4.42 14.13 -10.00
CA LYS A 31 4.31 14.48 -8.58
C LYS A 31 4.46 13.24 -7.69
N ASP A 32 3.79 12.15 -8.04
CA ASP A 32 3.86 10.89 -7.32
C ASP A 32 5.25 10.27 -7.42
N SER A 33 5.87 10.28 -8.60
CA SER A 33 7.22 9.75 -8.81
C SER A 33 8.26 10.50 -7.98
N LYS A 34 8.16 11.83 -7.91
CA LYS A 34 9.03 12.65 -7.08
C LYS A 34 8.86 12.34 -5.60
N LEU A 35 7.61 12.18 -5.16
CA LEU A 35 7.28 11.83 -3.79
C LEU A 35 7.82 10.45 -3.43
N GLN A 36 7.64 9.46 -4.29
CA GLN A 36 8.11 8.09 -4.11
C GLN A 36 9.64 8.02 -4.00
N LYS A 37 10.35 8.80 -4.81
CA LYS A 37 11.79 8.97 -4.69
C LYS A 37 12.18 9.54 -3.34
N GLY A 38 11.46 10.54 -2.86
CA GLY A 38 11.67 11.14 -1.54
C GLY A 38 11.45 10.14 -0.40
N ILE A 39 10.48 9.22 -0.54
CA ILE A 39 10.23 8.16 0.44
C ILE A 39 11.47 7.29 0.61
N THR A 40 12.05 6.81 -0.48
CA THR A 40 13.21 5.92 -0.44
C THR A 40 14.48 6.61 0.02
N GLU A 41 14.64 7.89 -0.24
CA GLU A 41 15.85 8.66 0.08
C GLU A 41 15.84 9.28 1.47
N SER A 42 14.67 9.66 2.00
CA SER A 42 14.60 10.55 3.17
C SER A 42 13.78 10.03 4.33
N TYR A 43 12.98 8.99 4.15
CA TYR A 43 12.11 8.48 5.20
C TYR A 43 12.77 7.33 5.96
N ASN A 44 12.43 7.21 7.24
CA ASN A 44 12.89 6.09 8.06
C ASN A 44 12.05 4.84 7.75
N LEU A 45 12.60 3.93 6.95
CA LEU A 45 11.94 2.69 6.55
C LEU A 45 12.07 1.56 7.57
N THR A 46 12.76 1.81 8.69
CA THR A 46 12.85 0.84 9.78
C THR A 46 11.48 0.58 10.37
N LEU A 47 11.15 -0.68 10.56
CA LEU A 47 9.88 -1.10 11.13
C LEU A 47 9.69 -0.54 12.54
N ARG A 48 8.59 0.13 12.77
CA ARG A 48 8.15 0.57 14.10
C ARG A 48 7.40 -0.59 14.75
N GLU A 49 8.12 -1.47 15.42
CA GLU A 49 7.60 -2.75 15.92
C GLU A 49 6.43 -2.60 16.89
N GLY A 50 6.47 -1.63 17.79
CA GLY A 50 5.37 -1.39 18.73
C GLY A 50 4.07 -0.99 18.03
N GLN A 51 4.17 -0.21 16.97
CA GLN A 51 3.01 0.18 16.16
C GLN A 51 2.56 -0.97 15.26
N GLN A 52 3.51 -1.70 14.67
CA GLN A 52 3.21 -2.87 13.86
C GLN A 52 2.52 -3.97 14.66
N GLY A 53 2.92 -4.16 15.91
CA GLY A 53 2.33 -5.16 16.80
C GLY A 53 0.84 -5.00 17.02
N LYS A 54 0.30 -3.78 16.90
CA LYS A 54 -1.15 -3.52 16.97
C LYS A 54 -1.93 -4.22 15.86
N HIS A 55 -1.25 -4.63 14.80
CA HIS A 55 -1.80 -5.28 13.62
C HIS A 55 -1.23 -6.68 13.40
N ILE A 56 -0.77 -7.34 14.46
CA ILE A 56 -0.31 -8.73 14.40
C ILE A 56 -1.11 -9.55 15.41
N LEU A 57 -1.83 -10.54 14.90
CA LEU A 57 -2.60 -11.45 15.75
C LEU A 57 -1.66 -12.21 16.69
N GLY A 58 -1.98 -12.19 17.99
CA GLY A 58 -1.16 -12.84 19.01
C GLY A 58 -0.03 -11.99 19.58
N HIS A 59 0.22 -10.81 19.05
CA HIS A 59 1.19 -9.88 19.62
C HIS A 59 0.62 -9.17 20.86
N ASN A 60 1.47 -8.87 21.85
CA ASN A 60 1.06 -8.22 23.07
C ASN A 60 0.35 -6.87 22.86
N ASN A 61 0.73 -6.16 21.79
CA ASN A 61 0.15 -4.87 21.45
C ASN A 61 -1.09 -4.95 20.57
N TYR A 62 -1.50 -6.16 20.17
CA TYR A 62 -2.67 -6.33 19.31
C TYR A 62 -3.92 -5.71 19.94
N LEU A 63 -4.63 -4.94 19.13
CA LEU A 63 -5.89 -4.32 19.53
C LEU A 63 -7.05 -5.07 18.85
N GLU A 64 -7.91 -5.67 19.65
CA GLU A 64 -9.05 -6.43 19.16
C GLU A 64 -9.93 -5.62 18.21
N GLY A 65 -10.37 -6.24 17.13
CA GLY A 65 -11.16 -5.60 16.08
C GLY A 65 -10.35 -4.85 15.02
N ARG A 66 -9.05 -4.68 15.23
CA ARG A 66 -8.18 -4.10 14.22
C ARG A 66 -7.79 -5.12 13.16
N SER A 67 -7.56 -4.64 11.94
CA SER A 67 -6.96 -5.47 10.88
C SER A 67 -5.63 -6.06 11.34
N TYR A 68 -5.33 -7.27 10.95
CA TYR A 68 -4.14 -7.97 11.41
C TYR A 68 -3.48 -8.79 10.31
N ILE A 69 -2.20 -9.06 10.50
CA ILE A 69 -1.37 -9.91 9.66
C ILE A 69 -1.16 -11.24 10.39
N VAL A 70 -1.18 -12.35 9.65
CA VAL A 70 -0.90 -13.68 10.18
C VAL A 70 0.33 -14.28 9.49
N ASP A 71 0.99 -15.20 10.18
CA ASP A 71 2.08 -16.03 9.62
C ASP A 71 3.23 -15.24 9.00
N ALA A 72 3.48 -14.04 9.50
CA ALA A 72 4.61 -13.24 9.09
C ALA A 72 5.35 -12.73 10.32
N SER A 73 6.67 -12.88 10.31
CA SER A 73 7.53 -12.33 11.35
C SER A 73 7.71 -10.82 11.14
N MET A 74 8.22 -10.13 12.16
CA MET A 74 8.63 -8.72 12.02
C MET A 74 9.66 -8.55 10.91
N LYS A 75 10.57 -9.50 10.75
CA LYS A 75 11.55 -9.52 9.67
C LYS A 75 10.89 -9.61 8.30
N ASP A 76 9.89 -10.47 8.13
CA ASP A 76 9.15 -10.61 6.87
C ASP A 76 8.45 -9.30 6.50
N ILE A 77 7.83 -8.65 7.48
CA ILE A 77 7.15 -7.36 7.28
C ILE A 77 8.16 -6.26 6.94
N GLN A 78 9.30 -6.23 7.62
CA GLN A 78 10.38 -5.29 7.33
C GLN A 78 10.90 -5.45 5.89
N GLU A 79 11.09 -6.67 5.44
CA GLU A 79 11.52 -6.97 4.07
C GLU A 79 10.46 -6.55 3.05
N CYS A 80 9.19 -6.78 3.35
CA CYS A 80 8.07 -6.34 2.52
C CYS A 80 8.03 -4.81 2.36
N ILE A 81 8.19 -4.07 3.45
CA ILE A 81 8.26 -2.62 3.43
C ILE A 81 9.42 -2.14 2.55
N LYS A 82 10.61 -2.67 2.73
CA LYS A 82 11.78 -2.29 1.93
C LYS A 82 11.61 -2.61 0.44
N LYS A 83 10.98 -3.72 0.14
CA LYS A 83 10.71 -4.14 -1.25
C LYS A 83 9.73 -3.19 -1.95
N HIS A 84 8.69 -2.75 -1.26
CA HIS A 84 7.59 -2.01 -1.86
C HIS A 84 7.66 -0.49 -1.68
N ALA A 85 8.44 0.01 -0.74
CA ALA A 85 8.54 1.44 -0.46
C ALA A 85 8.92 2.21 -1.73
N GLY A 86 8.10 3.20 -2.08
CA GLY A 86 8.29 4.00 -3.28
C GLY A 86 7.79 3.35 -4.58
N ASN A 87 7.20 2.15 -4.52
CA ASN A 87 6.75 1.41 -5.71
C ASN A 87 5.25 1.09 -5.71
N GLY A 88 4.50 1.60 -4.75
CA GLY A 88 3.07 1.37 -4.68
C GLY A 88 2.25 2.52 -5.27
N THR A 89 1.04 2.69 -4.75
CA THR A 89 0.13 3.77 -5.13
C THR A 89 0.08 4.80 -4.01
N ILE A 90 0.40 6.04 -4.33
CA ILE A 90 0.32 7.16 -3.39
C ILE A 90 -1.14 7.42 -3.03
N ASN A 91 -1.43 7.51 -1.75
CA ASN A 91 -2.75 7.87 -1.24
C ASN A 91 -2.79 9.34 -0.85
N ARG A 92 -3.94 9.98 -1.13
CA ARG A 92 -4.12 11.41 -0.88
C ARG A 92 -5.39 11.67 -0.11
N TYR A 93 -5.38 12.71 0.71
CA TYR A 93 -6.59 13.28 1.28
C TYR A 93 -7.45 13.90 0.16
N ARG A 94 -8.70 14.23 0.49
CA ARG A 94 -9.63 14.87 -0.44
C ARG A 94 -9.08 16.21 -0.97
N ASN A 95 -8.28 16.92 -0.18
CA ASN A 95 -7.66 18.19 -0.59
C ASN A 95 -6.46 18.03 -1.55
N GLY A 96 -6.05 16.79 -1.85
CA GLY A 96 -4.95 16.47 -2.74
C GLY A 96 -3.59 16.28 -2.06
N ASP A 97 -3.48 16.53 -0.77
CA ASP A 97 -2.24 16.31 -0.02
C ASP A 97 -1.99 14.80 0.20
N TRP A 98 -0.73 14.43 0.20
CA TRP A 98 -0.35 13.07 0.54
C TRP A 98 -0.70 12.75 1.99
N ASP A 99 -1.30 11.60 2.24
CA ASP A 99 -1.70 11.17 3.58
C ASP A 99 -0.62 10.36 4.31
N ASN A 100 0.63 10.41 3.81
CA ASN A 100 1.79 9.67 4.31
C ASN A 100 1.67 8.16 4.17
N THR A 101 0.81 7.68 3.28
CA THR A 101 0.65 6.25 3.02
C THR A 101 0.81 5.90 1.55
N GLU A 102 1.16 4.65 1.32
CA GLU A 102 1.28 4.06 0.00
C GLU A 102 0.58 2.70 0.02
N SER A 103 -0.27 2.43 -0.96
CA SER A 103 -0.95 1.13 -1.09
C SER A 103 -0.12 0.19 -1.93
N ILE A 104 0.07 -1.02 -1.43
CA ILE A 104 0.84 -2.08 -2.10
C ILE A 104 0.05 -3.37 -2.14
N VAL A 105 0.47 -4.27 -3.03
CA VAL A 105 -0.03 -5.64 -3.11
C VAL A 105 1.15 -6.58 -2.90
N ASP A 106 1.03 -7.52 -1.96
CA ASP A 106 2.03 -8.57 -1.76
C ASP A 106 1.34 -9.90 -1.48
N ASN A 107 1.57 -10.88 -2.35
CA ASN A 107 0.93 -12.19 -2.27
C ASN A 107 1.60 -13.13 -1.26
N SER A 108 2.75 -12.78 -0.74
CA SER A 108 3.48 -13.60 0.24
C SER A 108 2.97 -13.39 1.66
N ILE A 109 2.22 -12.32 1.92
CA ILE A 109 1.70 -11.97 3.24
C ILE A 109 0.17 -11.94 3.19
N VAL A 110 -0.47 -12.52 4.20
CA VAL A 110 -1.93 -12.49 4.33
C VAL A 110 -2.34 -11.61 5.48
N GLY A 111 -3.23 -10.68 5.18
CA GLY A 111 -3.90 -9.85 6.17
C GLY A 111 -5.38 -10.15 6.24
N TYR A 112 -6.01 -9.68 7.31
CA TYR A 112 -7.46 -9.74 7.50
C TYR A 112 -7.98 -8.37 7.90
N VAL A 113 -9.13 -8.02 7.33
CA VAL A 113 -9.83 -6.77 7.63
C VAL A 113 -11.25 -7.10 8.08
N LEU A 114 -11.68 -6.48 9.17
CA LEU A 114 -13.06 -6.62 9.64
C LEU A 114 -13.97 -5.72 8.81
N SER A 115 -14.94 -6.33 8.15
CA SER A 115 -15.94 -5.60 7.37
C SER A 115 -17.04 -4.99 8.26
N ILE A 116 -17.89 -4.17 7.66
CA ILE A 116 -19.02 -3.52 8.35
C ILE A 116 -19.99 -4.55 8.96
N ASP A 117 -20.19 -5.69 8.28
CA ASP A 117 -21.05 -6.77 8.75
C ASP A 117 -20.38 -7.70 9.77
N LYS A 118 -19.19 -7.32 10.28
CA LYS A 118 -18.43 -8.08 11.27
C LYS A 118 -17.81 -9.37 10.73
N THR A 119 -17.65 -9.50 9.41
CA THR A 119 -16.97 -10.62 8.77
C THR A 119 -15.50 -10.27 8.52
N TRP A 120 -14.59 -11.19 8.86
CA TRP A 120 -13.17 -11.05 8.55
C TRP A 120 -12.91 -11.42 7.09
N ILE A 121 -12.27 -10.50 6.37
CA ILE A 121 -12.00 -10.66 4.94
C ILE A 121 -10.49 -10.72 4.75
N ALA A 122 -10.01 -11.79 4.10
CA ALA A 122 -8.61 -11.95 3.74
C ALA A 122 -8.22 -10.96 2.64
N THR A 123 -7.01 -10.42 2.72
CA THR A 123 -6.49 -9.47 1.75
C THR A 123 -5.00 -9.67 1.52
N ASN A 124 -4.57 -9.37 0.29
CA ASN A 124 -3.17 -9.22 -0.11
C ASN A 124 -2.78 -7.75 -0.32
N LYS A 125 -3.68 -6.83 0.03
CA LYS A 125 -3.43 -5.39 -0.05
C LYS A 125 -3.09 -4.83 1.31
N PHE A 126 -2.10 -3.96 1.31
CA PHE A 126 -1.58 -3.34 2.53
C PHE A 126 -1.35 -1.86 2.29
N LYS A 127 -1.47 -1.10 3.35
CA LYS A 127 -1.14 0.31 3.36
C LYS A 127 0.10 0.49 4.21
N ILE A 128 1.17 1.00 3.60
CA ILE A 128 2.39 1.34 4.32
C ILE A 128 2.24 2.77 4.84
N HIS A 129 2.41 2.94 6.15
CA HIS A 129 2.38 4.23 6.83
C HIS A 129 3.79 4.71 7.07
N TYR A 130 4.14 5.87 6.49
CA TYR A 130 5.47 6.44 6.57
C TYR A 130 5.56 7.55 7.61
N SER A 131 6.73 7.66 8.23
CA SER A 131 7.12 8.79 9.05
C SER A 131 8.59 9.07 8.79
N LYS A 132 8.98 10.34 8.70
CA LYS A 132 10.39 10.69 8.48
C LYS A 132 11.29 10.17 9.59
N GLU A 133 10.83 10.23 10.84
CA GLU A 133 11.67 9.97 12.02
C GLU A 133 11.27 8.70 12.76
N LYS A 134 9.98 8.45 12.91
CA LYS A 134 9.46 7.41 13.84
C LYS A 134 9.53 5.99 13.31
N GLY A 135 9.80 5.81 12.04
CA GLY A 135 9.76 4.50 11.41
C GLY A 135 8.42 4.21 10.74
N THR A 136 8.30 3.03 10.18
CA THR A 136 7.26 2.64 9.22
C THR A 136 6.51 1.41 9.73
N HIS A 137 5.22 1.31 9.42
CA HIS A 137 4.44 0.10 9.67
C HIS A 137 3.46 -0.16 8.53
N MET A 138 2.96 -1.37 8.47
CA MET A 138 2.11 -1.86 7.38
C MET A 138 0.79 -2.40 7.91
N VAL A 139 -0.31 -1.97 7.32
CA VAL A 139 -1.68 -2.29 7.78
C VAL A 139 -2.46 -2.94 6.65
N PRO A 140 -3.11 -4.10 6.87
CA PRO A 140 -4.00 -4.69 5.87
C PRO A 140 -5.16 -3.76 5.52
N THR A 141 -5.53 -3.73 4.25
CA THR A 141 -6.61 -2.89 3.75
C THR A 141 -7.39 -3.60 2.65
N LEU A 142 -8.65 -3.23 2.49
CA LEU A 142 -9.49 -3.65 1.36
C LEU A 142 -9.57 -2.55 0.29
N LYS A 143 -8.99 -1.39 0.55
CA LYS A 143 -9.06 -0.24 -0.37
C LYS A 143 -8.46 -0.59 -1.72
N GLY A 144 -9.24 -0.37 -2.77
CA GLY A 144 -8.84 -0.67 -4.15
C GLY A 144 -8.95 -2.14 -4.54
N VAL A 145 -9.45 -3.03 -3.67
CA VAL A 145 -9.77 -4.41 -4.03
C VAL A 145 -11.02 -4.41 -4.89
N LYS A 146 -10.87 -4.83 -6.15
CA LYS A 146 -11.99 -4.99 -7.08
C LYS A 146 -12.68 -6.33 -6.85
N LYS A 147 -13.96 -6.45 -7.21
CA LYS A 147 -14.73 -7.71 -7.14
C LYS A 147 -14.00 -8.89 -7.80
N ASN A 148 -13.25 -8.63 -8.86
CA ASN A 148 -12.51 -9.66 -9.60
C ASN A 148 -11.37 -10.29 -8.77
N ASP A 149 -10.93 -9.62 -7.72
CA ASP A 149 -9.86 -10.11 -6.86
C ASP A 149 -10.35 -11.06 -5.76
N TRP A 150 -11.67 -11.21 -5.59
CA TRP A 150 -12.28 -12.08 -4.57
C TRP A 150 -11.84 -13.53 -4.66
N LYS A 151 -11.78 -14.09 -5.88
CA LYS A 151 -11.32 -15.47 -6.11
C LYS A 151 -9.88 -15.66 -5.62
N ARG A 152 -9.02 -14.67 -5.85
CA ARG A 152 -7.62 -14.66 -5.43
C ARG A 152 -7.50 -14.56 -3.91
N ILE A 153 -8.27 -13.69 -3.29
CA ILE A 153 -8.30 -13.50 -1.83
C ILE A 153 -8.79 -14.78 -1.15
N VAL A 154 -9.86 -15.38 -1.64
CA VAL A 154 -10.38 -16.67 -1.12
C VAL A 154 -9.36 -17.78 -1.27
N TRP A 155 -8.64 -17.82 -2.40
CA TRP A 155 -7.58 -18.80 -2.64
C TRP A 155 -6.42 -18.63 -1.64
N LEU A 156 -5.97 -17.41 -1.39
CA LEU A 156 -4.93 -17.10 -0.40
C LEU A 156 -5.37 -17.53 1.00
N PHE A 157 -6.61 -17.24 1.38
CA PHE A 157 -7.19 -17.67 2.64
C PHE A 157 -7.15 -19.19 2.79
N ARG A 158 -7.63 -19.94 1.78
CA ARG A 158 -7.64 -21.40 1.79
C ARG A 158 -6.23 -21.99 1.87
N LYS A 159 -5.27 -21.41 1.17
CA LYS A 159 -3.87 -21.84 1.19
C LYS A 159 -3.27 -21.68 2.58
N LYS A 160 -3.50 -20.56 3.25
CA LYS A 160 -2.99 -20.31 4.60
C LYS A 160 -3.66 -21.20 5.64
N CYS A 161 -4.98 -21.39 5.55
CA CYS A 161 -5.70 -22.30 6.45
C CYS A 161 -5.19 -23.75 6.35
N LYS A 162 -4.88 -24.23 5.15
CA LYS A 162 -4.30 -25.58 4.96
C LYS A 162 -2.93 -25.75 5.62
N ASN A 163 -2.15 -24.67 5.73
CA ASN A 163 -0.84 -24.73 6.38
C ASN A 163 -0.92 -24.70 7.91
N HIS A 164 -2.09 -24.43 8.48
CA HIS A 164 -2.36 -24.40 9.93
C HIS A 164 -3.03 -25.66 10.44
N PHE A 165 -3.63 -26.41 9.56
CA PHE A 165 -4.31 -27.66 9.86
C PHE A 165 -3.55 -28.83 9.23
#